data_d26514999a4969dd9e348a5c6b4dddef
#
_entry.id   d26514999a4969dd9e348a5c6b4dddef
#
_cell.length_a   1.000
_cell.length_b   1.000
_cell.length_c   1.000
_cell.angle_alpha   90.00
_cell.angle_beta   90.00
_cell.angle_gamma   90.00
#
_symmetry.space_group_name_H-M   'P 1'
#
loop_
_entity.id
_entity.type
_entity.pdbx_description
1 polymer ?
#
loop_
_entity_poly.entity_id
_entity_poly.type
_entity_poly.pdbx_seq_one_letter_code
_entity_poly.pdbx_strand_id
1 'polypeptide(L)'
;LSVIYLVYSFLGWVGETVVATAKGRRFTNRGVASGPFCFVYGTAGVLLAVGLADLRNNWFALFAGSFLIATVVEWVTAKLLERVHHRRWWDYSDKKFNLDGYVCLQYSALWGVLGAVAVRWGNDLLLRFCAWLPPLLLHIAVWVSMTVAVLDQIGAVVVVGQYAARHPRLEQLGQELGKGADRLQQKIAARVERRIQRAYPAAARPEPTTSAEKVMSVSDLI
;
A
#
# COMPACT_ATOMS: atom_id res chain seq x y z
N LEU A 1 -2.42 -7.23 19.28
CA LEU A 1 -2.55 -6.32 18.14
C LEU A 1 -1.49 -6.60 17.06
N SER A 2 -0.23 -6.83 17.41
CA SER A 2 0.85 -7.10 16.44
C SER A 2 0.56 -8.30 15.54
N VAL A 3 -0.05 -9.37 16.08
CA VAL A 3 -0.49 -10.53 15.27
C VAL A 3 -1.56 -10.14 14.27
N ILE A 4 -2.56 -9.36 14.70
CA ILE A 4 -3.63 -8.84 13.81
C ILE A 4 -3.01 -8.03 12.68
N TYR A 5 -2.10 -7.11 13.00
CA TYR A 5 -1.39 -6.31 12.01
C TYR A 5 -0.65 -7.17 10.98
N LEU A 6 0.17 -8.12 11.43
CA LEU A 6 0.97 -8.99 10.55
C LEU A 6 0.10 -9.87 9.66
N VAL A 7 -0.92 -10.52 10.26
CA VAL A 7 -1.78 -11.44 9.51
C VAL A 7 -2.61 -10.69 8.47
N TYR A 8 -3.23 -9.57 8.81
CA TYR A 8 -3.99 -8.80 7.82
C TYR A 8 -3.09 -8.12 6.79
N SER A 9 -1.88 -7.69 7.17
CA SER A 9 -0.88 -7.23 6.20
C SER A 9 -0.52 -8.31 5.17
N PHE A 10 -0.32 -9.54 5.63
CA PHE A 10 -0.02 -10.68 4.78
C PHE A 10 -1.23 -11.07 3.90
N LEU A 11 -2.42 -11.20 4.49
CA LEU A 11 -3.64 -11.53 3.74
C LEU A 11 -3.98 -10.48 2.69
N GLY A 12 -3.81 -9.20 3.02
CA GLY A 12 -3.97 -8.10 2.08
C GLY A 12 -3.00 -8.20 0.91
N TRP A 13 -1.73 -8.47 1.19
CA TRP A 13 -0.73 -8.72 0.15
C TRP A 13 -1.08 -9.93 -0.73
N VAL A 14 -1.52 -11.04 -0.15
CA VAL A 14 -1.98 -12.23 -0.89
C VAL A 14 -3.15 -11.86 -1.81
N GLY A 15 -4.18 -11.20 -1.28
CA GLY A 15 -5.37 -10.79 -2.04
C GLY A 15 -5.01 -9.91 -3.24
N GLU A 16 -4.23 -8.86 -3.02
CA GLU A 16 -3.76 -7.95 -4.07
C GLU A 16 -2.92 -8.68 -5.12
N THR A 17 -1.99 -9.53 -4.68
CA THR A 17 -1.10 -10.28 -5.56
C THR A 17 -1.87 -11.29 -6.41
N VAL A 18 -2.84 -11.99 -5.82
CA VAL A 18 -3.71 -12.93 -6.54
C VAL A 18 -4.54 -12.21 -7.60
N VAL A 19 -5.19 -11.11 -7.24
CA VAL A 19 -6.01 -10.33 -8.18
C VAL A 19 -5.15 -9.77 -9.32
N ALA A 20 -3.98 -9.22 -9.01
CA ALA A 20 -3.09 -8.66 -10.04
C ALA A 20 -2.50 -9.75 -10.94
N THR A 21 -2.13 -10.90 -10.37
CA THR A 21 -1.60 -12.05 -11.11
C THR A 21 -2.66 -12.63 -12.05
N ALA A 22 -3.89 -12.77 -11.57
CA ALA A 22 -5.01 -13.27 -12.38
C ALA A 22 -5.32 -12.34 -13.56
N LYS A 23 -5.31 -11.01 -13.33
CA LYS A 23 -5.53 -10.02 -14.41
C LYS A 23 -4.37 -9.96 -15.40
N GLY A 24 -3.14 -10.00 -14.90
CA GLY A 24 -1.92 -9.84 -15.71
C GLY A 24 -1.37 -11.13 -16.32
N ARG A 25 -1.93 -12.30 -15.99
CA ARG A 25 -1.42 -13.65 -16.36
C ARG A 25 0.06 -13.86 -16.05
N ARG A 26 0.63 -13.08 -15.12
CA ARG A 26 2.02 -13.16 -14.65
C ARG A 26 2.05 -12.81 -13.18
N PHE A 27 2.93 -13.46 -12.42
CA PHE A 27 3.12 -13.12 -11.01
C PHE A 27 3.45 -11.64 -10.84
N THR A 28 2.59 -10.90 -10.12
CA THR A 28 2.73 -9.48 -9.89
C THR A 28 2.64 -9.20 -8.40
N ASN A 29 3.77 -8.91 -7.77
CA ASN A 29 3.80 -8.48 -6.38
C ASN A 29 3.26 -7.05 -6.26
N ARG A 30 2.10 -6.89 -5.59
CA ARG A 30 1.40 -5.61 -5.41
C ARG A 30 1.79 -4.87 -4.12
N GLY A 31 2.61 -5.44 -3.25
CA GLY A 31 3.10 -4.73 -2.06
C GLY A 31 3.92 -3.49 -2.45
N VAL A 32 3.79 -2.38 -1.72
CA VAL A 32 4.67 -1.21 -1.85
C VAL A 32 6.10 -1.62 -1.50
N ALA A 33 6.25 -2.44 -0.49
CA ALA A 33 7.49 -3.07 -0.07
C ALA A 33 7.82 -4.33 -0.88
N SER A 34 9.02 -4.88 -0.73
CA SER A 34 9.47 -6.07 -1.45
C SER A 34 8.92 -7.36 -0.85
N GLY A 35 8.66 -7.36 0.45
CA GLY A 35 8.16 -8.48 1.22
C GLY A 35 6.65 -8.72 1.09
N PRO A 36 6.16 -9.79 1.71
CA PRO A 36 4.77 -10.20 1.62
C PRO A 36 3.88 -9.46 2.65
N PHE A 37 4.08 -8.17 2.82
CA PHE A 37 3.32 -7.38 3.78
C PHE A 37 2.77 -6.11 3.11
N CYS A 38 1.47 -5.86 3.31
CA CYS A 38 0.81 -4.63 2.90
C CYS A 38 0.33 -3.87 4.14
N PHE A 39 1.09 -2.86 4.56
CA PHE A 39 0.86 -2.13 5.82
C PHE A 39 -0.52 -1.49 5.92
N VAL A 40 -1.12 -1.11 4.80
CA VAL A 40 -2.46 -0.50 4.75
C VAL A 40 -3.50 -1.44 5.34
N TYR A 41 -3.45 -2.72 4.94
CA TYR A 41 -4.37 -3.75 5.44
C TYR A 41 -4.12 -4.09 6.90
N GLY A 42 -2.85 -4.14 7.33
CA GLY A 42 -2.51 -4.34 8.74
C GLY A 42 -3.01 -3.20 9.61
N THR A 43 -2.79 -1.96 9.18
CA THR A 43 -3.27 -0.76 9.88
C THR A 43 -4.80 -0.73 9.95
N ALA A 44 -5.48 -0.96 8.82
CA ALA A 44 -6.94 -1.07 8.80
C ALA A 44 -7.44 -2.18 9.73
N GLY A 45 -6.81 -3.38 9.69
CA GLY A 45 -7.16 -4.50 10.55
C GLY A 45 -7.07 -4.19 12.04
N VAL A 46 -6.02 -3.49 12.47
CA VAL A 46 -5.87 -3.04 13.87
C VAL A 46 -6.92 -2.00 14.24
N LEU A 47 -7.15 -1.00 13.38
CA LEU A 47 -8.16 0.04 13.63
C LEU A 47 -9.57 -0.56 13.72
N LEU A 48 -9.90 -1.51 12.85
CA LEU A 48 -11.16 -2.23 12.89
C LEU A 48 -11.29 -3.07 14.17
N ALA A 49 -10.23 -3.81 14.53
CA ALA A 49 -10.24 -4.67 15.70
C ALA A 49 -10.42 -3.90 17.02
N VAL A 50 -9.84 -2.70 17.12
CA VAL A 50 -9.95 -1.83 18.31
C VAL A 50 -11.22 -0.99 18.26
N GLY A 51 -11.49 -0.33 17.13
CA GLY A 51 -12.57 0.64 17.02
C GLY A 51 -13.96 0.02 16.97
N LEU A 52 -14.09 -1.25 16.54
CA LEU A 52 -15.39 -1.92 16.38
C LEU A 52 -15.58 -3.14 17.31
N ALA A 53 -14.69 -3.33 18.28
CA ALA A 53 -14.76 -4.48 19.21
C ALA A 53 -16.13 -4.59 19.90
N ASP A 54 -16.64 -3.49 20.42
CA ASP A 54 -17.90 -3.43 21.14
C ASP A 54 -19.13 -3.57 20.24
N LEU A 55 -18.96 -3.33 18.94
CA LEU A 55 -20.04 -3.37 17.94
C LEU A 55 -20.18 -4.73 17.27
N ARG A 56 -19.39 -5.73 17.65
CA ARG A 56 -19.28 -7.04 16.96
C ARG A 56 -20.59 -7.82 16.83
N ASN A 57 -21.59 -7.54 17.65
CA ASN A 57 -22.89 -8.21 17.60
C ASN A 57 -23.94 -7.47 16.74
N ASN A 58 -23.60 -6.28 16.23
CA ASN A 58 -24.47 -5.48 15.38
C ASN A 58 -23.89 -5.39 13.96
N TRP A 59 -24.42 -6.19 13.04
CA TRP A 59 -23.96 -6.27 11.66
C TRP A 59 -24.00 -4.95 10.91
N PHE A 60 -25.04 -4.16 11.11
CA PHE A 60 -25.16 -2.87 10.45
C PHE A 60 -24.08 -1.91 10.95
N ALA A 61 -23.87 -1.86 12.27
CA ALA A 61 -22.82 -1.03 12.86
C ALA A 61 -21.42 -1.49 12.44
N LEU A 62 -21.17 -2.81 12.36
CA LEU A 62 -19.92 -3.37 11.85
C LEU A 62 -19.68 -2.99 10.40
N PHE A 63 -20.68 -3.16 9.54
CA PHE A 63 -20.57 -2.79 8.13
C PHE A 63 -20.29 -1.28 7.97
N ALA A 64 -21.11 -0.43 8.60
CA ALA A 64 -20.99 1.01 8.52
C ALA A 64 -19.63 1.50 9.07
N GLY A 65 -19.23 1.01 10.23
CA GLY A 65 -17.93 1.33 10.84
C GLY A 65 -16.74 0.86 10.00
N SER A 66 -16.81 -0.38 9.47
CA SER A 66 -15.78 -0.92 8.60
C SER A 66 -15.68 -0.17 7.27
N PHE A 67 -16.81 0.17 6.68
CA PHE A 67 -16.89 1.01 5.49
C PHE A 67 -16.19 2.35 5.71
N LEU A 68 -16.53 3.04 6.81
CA LEU A 68 -15.94 4.36 7.11
C LEU A 68 -14.45 4.27 7.40
N ILE A 69 -14.03 3.35 8.29
CA ILE A 69 -12.63 3.21 8.67
C ILE A 69 -11.78 2.83 7.46
N ALA A 70 -12.21 1.85 6.66
CA ALA A 70 -11.48 1.42 5.48
C ALA A 70 -11.37 2.53 4.43
N THR A 71 -12.46 3.26 4.17
CA THR A 71 -12.48 4.40 3.24
C THR A 71 -11.52 5.49 3.68
N VAL A 72 -11.51 5.84 4.96
CA VAL A 72 -10.59 6.87 5.50
C VAL A 72 -9.14 6.40 5.39
N VAL A 73 -8.84 5.15 5.78
CA VAL A 73 -7.48 4.59 5.69
C VAL A 73 -7.00 4.57 4.24
N GLU A 74 -7.83 4.13 3.30
CA GLU A 74 -7.49 4.08 1.87
C GLU A 74 -7.25 5.49 1.32
N TRP A 75 -8.13 6.45 1.62
CA TRP A 75 -8.01 7.83 1.16
C TRP A 75 -6.77 8.54 1.72
N VAL A 76 -6.53 8.43 3.04
CA VAL A 76 -5.35 9.01 3.70
C VAL A 76 -4.08 8.41 3.12
N THR A 77 -4.05 7.08 2.96
CA THR A 77 -2.89 6.38 2.39
C THR A 77 -2.61 6.81 0.97
N ALA A 78 -3.64 6.89 0.11
CA ALA A 78 -3.49 7.33 -1.27
C ALA A 78 -2.92 8.75 -1.36
N LYS A 79 -3.48 9.69 -0.57
CA LYS A 79 -2.97 11.07 -0.51
C LYS A 79 -1.54 11.15 0.02
N LEU A 80 -1.22 10.37 1.05
CA LEU A 80 0.13 10.34 1.62
C LEU A 80 1.14 9.81 0.59
N LEU A 81 0.82 8.70 -0.07
CA LEU A 81 1.67 8.10 -1.10
C LEU A 81 1.86 9.06 -2.28
N GLU A 82 0.81 9.73 -2.73
CA GLU A 82 0.92 10.72 -3.82
C GLU A 82 1.76 11.93 -3.40
N ARG A 83 1.58 12.43 -2.16
CA ARG A 83 2.39 13.55 -1.65
C ARG A 83 3.88 13.20 -1.52
N VAL A 84 4.19 11.97 -1.07
CA VAL A 84 5.59 11.52 -0.87
C VAL A 84 6.25 11.14 -2.18
N HIS A 85 5.51 10.48 -3.06
CA HIS A 85 6.08 9.88 -4.28
C HIS A 85 5.74 10.66 -5.55
N HIS A 86 4.90 11.70 -5.47
CA HIS A 86 4.42 12.50 -6.61
C HIS A 86 3.80 11.65 -7.72
N ARG A 87 3.18 10.52 -7.36
CA ARG A 87 2.56 9.56 -8.27
C ARG A 87 1.35 8.89 -7.63
N ARG A 88 0.29 8.67 -8.42
CA ARG A 88 -0.86 7.89 -8.00
C ARG A 88 -0.58 6.40 -8.11
N TRP A 89 -0.76 5.67 -7.02
CA TRP A 89 -0.58 4.21 -6.97
C TRP A 89 -1.79 3.47 -7.53
N TRP A 90 -2.98 4.06 -7.39
CA TRP A 90 -4.22 3.63 -8.01
C TRP A 90 -5.06 4.85 -8.34
N ASP A 91 -6.02 4.68 -9.27
CA ASP A 91 -6.89 5.75 -9.71
C ASP A 91 -8.29 5.17 -10.00
N TYR A 92 -9.28 5.66 -9.28
CA TYR A 92 -10.69 5.31 -9.44
C TYR A 92 -11.50 6.44 -10.06
N SER A 93 -10.89 7.40 -10.72
CA SER A 93 -11.58 8.55 -11.33
C SER A 93 -12.64 8.13 -12.36
N ASP A 94 -12.49 6.95 -12.96
CA ASP A 94 -13.44 6.34 -13.90
C ASP A 94 -14.62 5.64 -13.20
N LYS A 95 -14.58 5.50 -11.86
CA LYS A 95 -15.63 4.82 -11.10
C LYS A 95 -16.69 5.78 -10.61
N LYS A 96 -17.96 5.31 -10.60
CA LYS A 96 -19.08 6.08 -10.05
C LYS A 96 -18.89 6.27 -8.53
N PHE A 97 -19.28 7.46 -8.05
CA PHE A 97 -19.18 7.83 -6.63
C PHE A 97 -17.75 7.67 -6.08
N ASN A 98 -16.75 8.12 -6.86
CA ASN A 98 -15.39 8.26 -6.37
C ASN A 98 -15.21 9.61 -5.64
N LEU A 99 -14.26 9.65 -4.72
CA LEU A 99 -13.82 10.85 -4.04
C LEU A 99 -12.35 11.10 -4.42
N ASP A 100 -12.12 12.15 -5.20
CA ASP A 100 -10.82 12.56 -5.73
C ASP A 100 -10.06 11.47 -6.52
N GLY A 101 -10.75 10.40 -6.96
CA GLY A 101 -10.12 9.23 -7.58
C GLY A 101 -9.37 8.31 -6.62
N TYR A 102 -9.29 8.63 -5.32
CA TYR A 102 -8.57 7.82 -4.33
C TYR A 102 -9.39 6.67 -3.79
N VAL A 103 -10.70 6.85 -3.62
CA VAL A 103 -11.65 5.85 -3.13
C VAL A 103 -12.91 5.87 -3.98
N CYS A 104 -13.67 4.78 -4.01
CA CYS A 104 -14.98 4.75 -4.64
C CYS A 104 -15.94 3.86 -3.86
N LEU A 105 -17.24 4.16 -3.98
CA LEU A 105 -18.30 3.48 -3.25
C LEU A 105 -18.26 1.95 -3.36
N GLN A 106 -17.98 1.44 -4.55
CA GLN A 106 -17.93 0.00 -4.81
C GLN A 106 -16.88 -0.72 -3.96
N TYR A 107 -15.65 -0.18 -3.94
CA TYR A 107 -14.56 -0.77 -3.15
C TYR A 107 -14.72 -0.49 -1.65
N SER A 108 -15.20 0.70 -1.27
CA SER A 108 -15.52 1.00 0.12
C SER A 108 -16.59 0.05 0.69
N ALA A 109 -17.62 -0.27 -0.10
CA ALA A 109 -18.62 -1.26 0.30
C ALA A 109 -18.04 -2.67 0.44
N LEU A 110 -17.16 -3.08 -0.48
CA LEU A 110 -16.46 -4.37 -0.38
C LEU A 110 -15.60 -4.44 0.90
N TRP A 111 -14.85 -3.39 1.19
CA TRP A 111 -14.05 -3.30 2.42
C TRP A 111 -14.92 -3.26 3.67
N GLY A 112 -16.10 -2.65 3.59
CA GLY A 112 -17.11 -2.67 4.67
C GLY A 112 -17.55 -4.09 5.01
N VAL A 113 -17.85 -4.90 4.01
CA VAL A 113 -18.24 -6.32 4.20
C VAL A 113 -17.07 -7.13 4.76
N LEU A 114 -15.88 -7.03 4.12
CA LEU A 114 -14.69 -7.77 4.55
C LEU A 114 -14.27 -7.41 5.98
N GLY A 115 -14.32 -6.12 6.33
CA GLY A 115 -14.01 -5.65 7.67
C GLY A 115 -15.02 -6.15 8.71
N ALA A 116 -16.32 -6.13 8.40
CA ALA A 116 -17.33 -6.66 9.28
C ALA A 116 -17.13 -8.17 9.55
N VAL A 117 -16.84 -8.95 8.52
CA VAL A 117 -16.51 -10.38 8.64
C VAL A 117 -15.23 -10.59 9.47
N ALA A 118 -14.22 -9.79 9.23
CA ALA A 118 -12.95 -9.85 9.97
C ALA A 118 -13.14 -9.60 11.46
N VAL A 119 -13.89 -8.56 11.84
CA VAL A 119 -14.16 -8.24 13.25
C VAL A 119 -15.09 -9.27 13.89
N ARG A 120 -16.09 -9.75 13.16
CA ARG A 120 -17.10 -10.66 13.73
C ARG A 120 -16.56 -12.06 13.99
N TRP A 121 -15.72 -12.58 13.10
CA TRP A 121 -15.23 -13.95 13.16
C TRP A 121 -13.71 -14.07 12.96
N GLY A 122 -13.13 -13.27 12.08
CA GLY A 122 -11.74 -13.39 11.70
C GLY A 122 -10.78 -13.23 12.89
N ASN A 123 -11.03 -12.21 13.72
CA ASN A 123 -10.20 -11.93 14.91
C ASN A 123 -10.29 -13.07 15.93
N ASP A 124 -11.48 -13.62 16.17
CA ASP A 124 -11.64 -14.74 17.10
C ASP A 124 -10.95 -16.01 16.61
N LEU A 125 -11.08 -16.30 15.31
CA LEU A 125 -10.40 -17.43 14.69
C LEU A 125 -8.90 -17.30 14.81
N LEU A 126 -8.37 -16.11 14.53
CA LEU A 126 -6.96 -15.79 14.64
C LEU A 126 -6.44 -15.94 16.07
N LEU A 127 -7.17 -15.40 17.05
CA LEU A 127 -6.78 -15.49 18.46
C LEU A 127 -6.83 -16.94 18.97
N ARG A 128 -7.81 -17.73 18.57
CA ARG A 128 -7.86 -19.18 18.87
C ARG A 128 -6.69 -19.92 18.27
N PHE A 129 -6.32 -19.62 17.02
CA PHE A 129 -5.15 -20.20 16.40
C PHE A 129 -3.86 -19.83 17.13
N CYS A 130 -3.71 -18.57 17.55
CA CYS A 130 -2.55 -18.12 18.34
C CYS A 130 -2.49 -18.80 19.72
N ALA A 131 -3.63 -19.04 20.35
CA ALA A 131 -3.69 -19.72 21.65
C ALA A 131 -3.27 -21.20 21.58
N TRP A 132 -3.35 -21.81 20.40
CA TRP A 132 -2.85 -23.18 20.17
C TRP A 132 -1.33 -23.26 20.03
N LEU A 133 -0.66 -22.16 19.68
CA LEU A 133 0.79 -22.11 19.50
C LEU A 133 1.51 -21.93 20.85
N PRO A 134 2.69 -22.54 21.04
CA PRO A 134 3.53 -22.27 22.21
C PRO A 134 3.86 -20.77 22.31
N PRO A 135 3.65 -20.14 23.48
CA PRO A 135 3.79 -18.68 23.63
C PRO A 135 5.16 -18.16 23.19
N LEU A 136 6.23 -18.90 23.50
CA LEU A 136 7.59 -18.51 23.12
C LEU A 136 7.76 -18.44 21.61
N LEU A 137 7.26 -19.46 20.87
CA LEU A 137 7.33 -19.49 19.41
C LEU A 137 6.51 -18.36 18.78
N LEU A 138 5.33 -18.09 19.33
CA LEU A 138 4.49 -16.98 18.87
C LEU A 138 5.20 -15.63 19.06
N HIS A 139 5.81 -15.39 20.22
CA HIS A 139 6.55 -14.15 20.47
C HIS A 139 7.75 -14.00 19.52
N ILE A 140 8.55 -15.05 19.36
CA ILE A 140 9.69 -15.02 18.41
C ILE A 140 9.19 -14.74 16.99
N ALA A 141 8.18 -15.46 16.53
CA ALA A 141 7.62 -15.27 15.18
C ALA A 141 7.10 -13.84 14.97
N VAL A 142 6.39 -13.28 15.95
CA VAL A 142 5.88 -11.91 15.89
C VAL A 142 7.04 -10.90 15.81
N TRP A 143 8.03 -10.99 16.69
CA TRP A 143 9.16 -10.07 16.70
C TRP A 143 9.98 -10.14 15.42
N VAL A 144 10.30 -11.35 14.95
CA VAL A 144 11.02 -11.53 13.67
C VAL A 144 10.22 -10.97 12.50
N SER A 145 8.93 -11.31 12.40
CA SER A 145 8.09 -10.82 11.30
C SER A 145 7.90 -9.31 11.34
N MET A 146 7.73 -8.70 12.53
CA MET A 146 7.63 -7.24 12.66
C MET A 146 8.94 -6.56 12.27
N THR A 147 10.09 -7.09 12.69
CA THR A 147 11.40 -6.54 12.31
C THR A 147 11.59 -6.60 10.80
N VAL A 148 11.29 -7.74 10.18
CA VAL A 148 11.37 -7.89 8.71
C VAL A 148 10.42 -6.92 8.01
N ALA A 149 9.16 -6.82 8.47
CA ALA A 149 8.17 -5.92 7.88
C ALA A 149 8.60 -4.44 8.00
N VAL A 150 9.13 -4.02 9.14
CA VAL A 150 9.62 -2.64 9.35
C VAL A 150 10.83 -2.34 8.47
N LEU A 151 11.82 -3.23 8.44
CA LEU A 151 13.00 -3.04 7.59
C LEU A 151 12.65 -2.99 6.11
N ASP A 152 11.71 -3.84 5.65
CA ASP A 152 11.23 -3.85 4.28
C ASP A 152 10.46 -2.55 3.93
N GLN A 153 9.66 -2.02 4.85
CA GLN A 153 8.97 -0.73 4.67
C GLN A 153 9.96 0.45 4.61
N ILE A 154 10.94 0.48 5.51
CA ILE A 154 12.00 1.51 5.47
C ILE A 154 12.75 1.42 4.14
N GLY A 155 13.16 0.22 3.73
CA GLY A 155 13.81 -0.01 2.45
C GLY A 155 12.97 0.47 1.26
N ALA A 156 11.66 0.18 1.27
CA ALA A 156 10.75 0.64 0.22
C ALA A 156 10.62 2.16 0.17
N VAL A 157 10.44 2.82 1.33
CA VAL A 157 10.34 4.28 1.42
C VAL A 157 11.63 4.95 0.94
N VAL A 158 12.79 4.45 1.38
CA VAL A 158 14.10 4.98 0.97
C VAL A 158 14.30 4.80 -0.54
N VAL A 159 14.08 3.61 -1.08
CA VAL A 159 14.28 3.32 -2.50
C VAL A 159 13.29 4.08 -3.37
N VAL A 160 12.00 4.12 -3.01
CA VAL A 160 10.99 4.85 -3.80
C VAL A 160 11.16 6.35 -3.63
N GLY A 161 11.53 6.84 -2.44
CA GLY A 161 11.84 8.24 -2.17
C GLY A 161 13.06 8.73 -2.96
N GLN A 162 14.11 7.93 -3.07
CA GLN A 162 15.28 8.22 -3.92
C GLN A 162 14.92 8.25 -5.42
N TYR A 163 13.92 7.48 -5.83
CA TYR A 163 13.43 7.47 -7.21
C TYR A 163 12.56 8.69 -7.54
N ALA A 164 11.76 9.15 -6.59
CA ALA A 164 10.94 10.36 -6.74
C ALA A 164 11.80 11.64 -6.70
N ALA A 165 12.82 11.63 -5.85
CA ALA A 165 13.84 12.67 -5.80
C ALA A 165 14.97 12.33 -6.79
N ARG A 166 14.80 12.61 -8.08
CA ARG A 166 15.95 12.86 -8.98
C ARG A 166 16.66 14.12 -8.50
N HIS A 167 17.33 14.03 -7.36
CA HIS A 167 18.15 15.11 -6.87
C HIS A 167 19.53 15.03 -7.55
N PRO A 168 19.99 16.11 -8.21
CA PRO A 168 21.34 16.20 -8.77
C PRO A 168 22.45 15.97 -7.73
N ARG A 169 22.14 16.14 -6.42
CA ARG A 169 23.05 15.80 -5.31
C ARG A 169 23.35 14.31 -5.15
N LEU A 170 22.43 13.42 -5.53
CA LEU A 170 22.68 11.97 -5.46
C LEU A 170 23.53 11.47 -6.63
N GLU A 171 23.44 12.11 -7.80
CA GLU A 171 24.39 11.86 -8.91
C GLU A 171 25.81 12.24 -8.51
N GLN A 172 25.99 13.35 -7.81
CA GLN A 172 27.32 13.79 -7.33
C GLN A 172 27.87 12.84 -6.25
N LEU A 173 27.06 12.39 -5.30
CA LEU A 173 27.47 11.41 -4.30
C LEU A 173 27.69 10.00 -4.90
N GLY A 174 26.94 9.62 -5.92
CA GLY A 174 27.11 8.36 -6.64
C GLY A 174 28.43 8.33 -7.42
N GLN A 175 28.86 9.46 -7.98
CA GLN A 175 30.15 9.60 -8.63
C GLN A 175 31.33 9.52 -7.65
N GLU A 176 31.15 9.93 -6.40
CA GLU A 176 32.18 9.87 -5.35
C GLU A 176 32.31 8.48 -4.70
N LEU A 177 31.24 7.67 -4.67
CA LEU A 177 31.22 6.35 -4.01
C LEU A 177 31.61 5.17 -4.89
N GLY A 178 32.00 5.40 -6.12
CA GLY A 178 32.63 4.42 -7.00
C GLY A 178 31.68 3.50 -7.78
N LYS A 179 32.12 3.14 -8.99
CA LYS A 179 31.42 2.41 -10.06
C LYS A 179 30.76 1.06 -9.68
N GLY A 180 31.07 0.50 -8.52
CA GLY A 180 30.48 -0.76 -8.03
C GLY A 180 29.13 -0.61 -7.36
N ALA A 181 28.99 0.44 -6.54
CA ALA A 181 27.74 0.77 -5.85
C ALA A 181 26.67 1.24 -6.86
N ASP A 182 27.08 1.97 -7.90
CA ASP A 182 26.19 2.48 -8.95
C ASP A 182 25.49 1.35 -9.72
N ARG A 183 26.21 0.27 -10.03
CA ARG A 183 25.62 -0.89 -10.74
C ARG A 183 24.59 -1.63 -9.90
N LEU A 184 24.81 -1.76 -8.60
CA LEU A 184 23.85 -2.40 -7.69
C LEU A 184 22.62 -1.51 -7.49
N GLN A 185 22.83 -0.22 -7.28
CA GLN A 185 21.77 0.77 -7.11
C GLN A 185 20.90 0.88 -8.38
N GLN A 186 21.52 0.93 -9.58
CA GLN A 186 20.80 0.92 -10.85
C GLN A 186 20.00 -0.37 -11.06
N LYS A 187 20.53 -1.54 -10.69
CA LYS A 187 19.80 -2.81 -10.76
C LYS A 187 18.59 -2.86 -9.81
N ILE A 188 18.77 -2.37 -8.58
CA ILE A 188 17.69 -2.29 -7.59
C ILE A 188 16.64 -1.30 -8.07
N ALA A 189 17.05 -0.13 -8.48
CA ALA A 189 16.21 0.93 -8.98
C ALA A 189 15.38 0.49 -10.20
N ALA A 190 16.02 -0.12 -11.21
CA ALA A 190 15.32 -0.65 -12.39
C ALA A 190 14.37 -1.82 -12.06
N ARG A 191 14.65 -2.59 -10.99
CA ARG A 191 13.75 -3.63 -10.52
C ARG A 191 12.52 -3.03 -9.84
N VAL A 192 12.71 -2.02 -9.00
CA VAL A 192 11.62 -1.30 -8.32
C VAL A 192 10.73 -0.58 -9.33
N GLU A 193 11.31 0.16 -10.27
CA GLU A 193 10.56 0.86 -11.32
C GLU A 193 9.71 -0.10 -12.15
N ARG A 194 10.29 -1.20 -12.65
CA ARG A 194 9.54 -2.24 -13.38
C ARG A 194 8.42 -2.85 -12.54
N ARG A 195 8.62 -2.98 -11.23
CA ARG A 195 7.61 -3.47 -10.31
C ARG A 195 6.47 -2.46 -10.15
N ILE A 196 6.79 -1.18 -9.93
CA ILE A 196 5.80 -0.09 -9.82
C ILE A 196 4.98 0.00 -11.10
N GLN A 197 5.61 0.03 -12.27
CA GLN A 197 4.93 0.09 -13.56
C GLN A 197 3.97 -1.08 -13.80
N ARG A 198 4.34 -2.29 -13.37
CA ARG A 198 3.48 -3.49 -13.52
C ARG A 198 2.33 -3.53 -12.52
N ALA A 199 2.62 -3.18 -11.26
CA ALA A 199 1.64 -3.26 -10.18
C ALA A 199 0.66 -2.08 -10.19
N TYR A 200 1.13 -0.91 -10.59
CA TYR A 200 0.39 0.35 -10.53
C TYR A 200 0.57 1.16 -11.82
N PRO A 201 -0.11 0.80 -12.92
CA PRO A 201 0.03 1.50 -14.20
C PRO A 201 -0.32 3.00 -14.14
N ALA A 202 -1.22 3.39 -13.24
CA ALA A 202 -1.57 4.80 -13.03
C ALA A 202 -0.40 5.61 -12.43
N ALA A 203 0.43 4.99 -11.58
CA ALA A 203 1.63 5.63 -11.02
C ALA A 203 2.77 5.81 -12.04
N ALA A 204 2.73 5.05 -13.14
CA ALA A 204 3.70 5.15 -14.23
C ALA A 204 3.41 6.31 -15.21
N ARG A 205 2.20 6.87 -15.18
CA ARG A 205 1.86 8.01 -16.04
C ARG A 205 2.52 9.28 -15.48
N PRO A 206 3.33 10.00 -16.27
CA PRO A 206 3.76 11.34 -15.89
C PRO A 206 2.51 12.22 -15.76
N GLU A 207 2.45 13.06 -14.74
CA GLU A 207 1.42 14.09 -14.68
C GLU A 207 1.53 14.95 -15.96
N PRO A 208 0.39 15.26 -16.63
CA PRO A 208 0.41 16.24 -17.70
C PRO A 208 0.95 17.55 -17.09
N THR A 209 2.11 17.96 -17.57
CA THR A 209 2.72 19.22 -17.17
C THR A 209 1.81 20.35 -17.66
N THR A 210 0.91 20.79 -16.82
CA THR A 210 -0.03 21.91 -17.04
C THR A 210 0.70 23.22 -17.39
N SER A 211 2.02 23.26 -17.30
CA SER A 211 2.84 24.42 -17.63
C SER A 211 3.26 24.52 -19.12
N ALA A 212 3.27 23.41 -19.87
CA ALA A 212 3.71 23.46 -21.27
C ALA A 212 2.58 23.92 -22.21
N GLU A 213 1.33 23.62 -21.88
CA GLU A 213 0.18 24.05 -22.72
C GLU A 213 -0.14 25.55 -22.57
N LYS A 214 0.20 26.16 -21.45
CA LYS A 214 -0.01 27.61 -21.26
C LYS A 214 1.03 28.50 -21.98
N VAL A 215 2.18 27.94 -22.33
CA VAL A 215 3.22 28.71 -23.04
C VAL A 215 3.02 28.72 -24.55
N MET A 216 2.35 27.71 -25.12
CA MET A 216 2.03 27.70 -26.56
C MET A 216 0.84 28.58 -26.94
N SER A 217 -0.02 28.96 -26.00
CA SER A 217 -1.18 29.81 -26.26
C SER A 217 -0.88 31.33 -26.29
N VAL A 218 0.31 31.75 -25.89
CA VAL A 218 0.71 33.17 -25.90
C VAL A 218 1.55 33.54 -27.12
N SER A 219 2.16 32.56 -27.81
CA SER A 219 2.95 32.81 -29.03
C SER A 219 2.08 32.85 -30.33
N ASP A 220 0.82 32.46 -30.28
CA ASP A 220 -0.11 32.50 -31.42
C ASP A 220 -0.96 33.78 -31.47
N LEU A 221 -0.64 34.79 -30.64
CA LEU A 221 -1.36 36.06 -30.53
C LEU A 221 -0.51 37.30 -30.89
N ILE A 222 0.55 37.11 -31.68
CA ILE A 222 1.29 38.26 -32.29
C ILE A 222 1.41 38.07 -33.82
#